data_1dda11d955dde7c7d4fed68728675fb6
#
_entry.id   1dda11d955dde7c7d4fed68728675fb6
#
_cell.length_a   1.000
_cell.length_b   1.000
_cell.length_c   1.000
_cell.angle_alpha   90.00
_cell.angle_beta   90.00
_cell.angle_gamma   90.00
#
_symmetry.space_group_name_H-M   'P 1'
#
loop_
_entity.id
_entity.type
_entity.pdbx_description
1 polymer ?
#
loop_
_entity_poly.entity_id
_entity_poly.type
_entity_poly.pdbx_seq_one_letter_code
_entity_poly.pdbx_strand_id
1 'polypeptide(L)'
;VARIMALARGLNGVISGEHGIGITKLEFLRDEEIAPFVAYKQQVDPKGHFNQGKLLPGADLRNAYTPSFELLGAESLILEQSDLGEISASVKDCLRCGKCKPVCSTHVPRANLLYSPRNKILGVGLLTEAFLYEEQTRRGVSLKHFDELTDVADHCTVCHKCENPCPVKIDFGDVSVAMRNFLR
;
A
#
# COMPACT_ATOMS: atom_id res chain seq x y z
N VAL A 1 -13.83 11.32 -8.49
CA VAL A 1 -12.62 11.67 -9.26
C VAL A 1 -12.99 12.19 -10.63
N ALA A 2 -13.71 11.44 -11.51
CA ALA A 2 -14.02 11.82 -12.90
C ALA A 2 -14.67 13.21 -13.04
N ARG A 3 -15.66 13.54 -12.19
CA ARG A 3 -16.33 14.86 -12.21
C ARG A 3 -15.37 16.02 -11.92
N ILE A 4 -14.39 15.81 -11.05
CA ILE A 4 -13.35 16.82 -10.72
C ILE A 4 -12.42 17.01 -11.91
N MET A 5 -12.00 15.93 -12.55
CA MET A 5 -11.14 15.98 -13.73
C MET A 5 -11.84 16.66 -14.91
N ALA A 6 -13.11 16.34 -15.14
CA ALA A 6 -13.93 17.00 -16.17
C ALA A 6 -14.06 18.51 -15.90
N LEU A 7 -14.30 18.92 -14.66
CA LEU A 7 -14.40 20.32 -14.28
C LEU A 7 -13.05 21.05 -14.48
N ALA A 8 -11.97 20.46 -14.05
CA ALA A 8 -10.61 21.02 -14.22
C ALA A 8 -10.32 21.29 -15.71
N ARG A 9 -10.65 20.33 -16.58
CA ARG A 9 -10.50 20.49 -18.04
C ARG A 9 -11.41 21.57 -18.60
N GLY A 10 -12.66 21.61 -18.16
CA GLY A 10 -13.61 22.66 -18.58
C GLY A 10 -13.15 24.07 -18.25
N LEU A 11 -12.33 24.20 -17.21
CA LEU A 11 -11.70 25.45 -16.78
C LEU A 11 -10.29 25.67 -17.38
N ASN A 12 -9.89 24.88 -18.37
CA ASN A 12 -8.53 24.87 -18.94
C ASN A 12 -7.42 24.59 -17.90
N GLY A 13 -7.77 23.89 -16.82
CA GLY A 13 -6.83 23.47 -15.79
C GLY A 13 -6.08 22.18 -16.13
N VAL A 14 -5.05 21.90 -15.35
CA VAL A 14 -4.21 20.70 -15.46
C VAL A 14 -4.71 19.63 -14.50
N ILE A 15 -4.81 18.38 -14.97
CA ILE A 15 -5.29 17.25 -14.16
C ILE A 15 -4.18 16.50 -13.41
N SER A 16 -2.92 16.76 -13.71
CA SER A 16 -1.77 16.07 -13.10
C SER A 16 -1.67 16.33 -11.59
N GLY A 17 -1.93 17.55 -11.15
CA GLY A 17 -1.59 17.99 -9.80
C GLY A 17 -0.10 17.78 -9.53
N GLU A 18 0.28 17.66 -8.26
CA GLU A 18 1.66 17.35 -7.86
C GLU A 18 2.03 15.85 -8.03
N HIS A 19 1.04 14.97 -8.06
CA HIS A 19 1.24 13.51 -8.12
C HIS A 19 1.49 12.97 -9.53
N GLY A 20 1.39 13.79 -10.56
CA GLY A 20 1.51 13.35 -11.96
C GLY A 20 0.27 12.61 -12.48
N ILE A 21 0.38 12.03 -13.65
CA ILE A 21 -0.69 11.31 -14.35
C ILE A 21 -0.63 9.80 -14.04
N GLY A 22 0.53 9.19 -14.27
CA GLY A 22 0.72 7.74 -14.11
C GLY A 22 -0.28 6.93 -14.94
N ILE A 23 -0.80 5.87 -14.34
CA ILE A 23 -1.86 5.04 -14.90
C ILE A 23 -3.25 5.54 -14.48
N THR A 24 -3.37 6.11 -13.27
CA THR A 24 -4.64 6.42 -12.61
C THR A 24 -5.43 7.56 -13.24
N LYS A 25 -4.77 8.44 -13.98
CA LYS A 25 -5.40 9.60 -14.63
C LYS A 25 -5.30 9.56 -16.16
N LEU A 26 -4.73 8.48 -16.71
CA LEU A 26 -4.49 8.34 -18.14
C LEU A 26 -5.80 8.43 -18.94
N GLU A 27 -6.87 7.86 -18.46
CA GLU A 27 -8.20 7.88 -19.10
C GLU A 27 -8.77 9.30 -19.30
N PHE A 28 -8.24 10.28 -18.55
CA PHE A 28 -8.66 11.68 -18.67
C PHE A 28 -7.81 12.52 -19.63
N LEU A 29 -6.76 11.93 -20.22
CA LEU A 29 -5.95 12.57 -21.25
C LEU A 29 -6.43 12.19 -22.64
N ARG A 30 -6.23 13.11 -23.60
CA ARG A 30 -6.42 12.82 -25.02
C ARG A 30 -5.13 12.29 -25.63
N ASP A 31 -5.27 11.54 -26.72
CA ASP A 31 -4.11 10.94 -27.39
C ASP A 31 -3.10 12.00 -27.87
N GLU A 32 -3.58 13.19 -28.28
CA GLU A 32 -2.71 14.29 -28.70
C GLU A 32 -1.85 14.83 -27.54
N GLU A 33 -2.36 14.76 -26.31
CA GLU A 33 -1.63 15.22 -25.12
C GLU A 33 -0.53 14.24 -24.71
N ILE A 34 -0.69 12.96 -25.04
CA ILE A 34 0.25 11.89 -24.69
C ILE A 34 1.26 11.67 -25.82
N ALA A 35 0.90 11.95 -27.08
CA ALA A 35 1.72 11.65 -28.25
C ALA A 35 3.18 12.14 -28.17
N PRO A 36 3.48 13.36 -27.68
CA PRO A 36 4.86 13.82 -27.53
C PRO A 36 5.67 12.98 -26.55
N PHE A 37 5.04 12.54 -25.47
CA PHE A 37 5.68 11.67 -24.48
C PHE A 37 5.94 10.27 -25.05
N VAL A 38 4.98 9.70 -25.77
CA VAL A 38 5.11 8.38 -26.41
C VAL A 38 6.26 8.40 -27.42
N ALA A 39 6.33 9.44 -28.26
CA ALA A 39 7.41 9.61 -29.21
C ALA A 39 8.78 9.71 -28.56
N TYR A 40 8.90 10.51 -27.48
CA TYR A 40 10.12 10.63 -26.69
C TYR A 40 10.52 9.30 -26.06
N LYS A 41 9.56 8.60 -25.44
CA LYS A 41 9.81 7.30 -24.83
C LYS A 41 10.31 6.26 -25.86
N GLN A 42 9.72 6.22 -27.03
CA GLN A 42 10.18 5.34 -28.13
C GLN A 42 11.60 5.63 -28.53
N GLN A 43 12.00 6.89 -28.53
CA GLN A 43 13.36 7.32 -28.87
C GLN A 43 14.38 6.88 -27.82
N VAL A 44 14.08 7.07 -26.53
CA VAL A 44 15.05 6.84 -25.43
C VAL A 44 14.99 5.42 -24.87
N ASP A 45 13.88 4.75 -25.02
CA ASP A 45 13.62 3.39 -24.51
C ASP A 45 12.89 2.52 -25.55
N PRO A 46 13.51 2.27 -26.72
CA PRO A 46 12.86 1.54 -27.81
C PRO A 46 12.50 0.09 -27.45
N LYS A 47 13.15 -0.47 -26.44
CA LYS A 47 12.87 -1.83 -25.95
C LYS A 47 11.86 -1.87 -24.77
N GLY A 48 11.41 -0.71 -24.29
CA GLY A 48 10.41 -0.63 -23.22
C GLY A 48 10.86 -1.16 -21.86
N HIS A 49 12.15 -1.04 -21.51
CA HIS A 49 12.67 -1.57 -20.25
C HIS A 49 12.25 -0.76 -19.02
N PHE A 50 11.99 0.54 -19.19
CA PHE A 50 11.70 1.44 -18.08
C PHE A 50 10.20 1.73 -17.98
N ASN A 51 9.66 1.70 -16.76
CA ASN A 51 8.27 2.09 -16.48
C ASN A 51 7.27 1.49 -17.47
N GLN A 52 7.31 0.19 -17.66
CA GLN A 52 6.44 -0.53 -18.58
C GLN A 52 4.96 -0.24 -18.28
N GLY A 53 4.17 0.01 -19.31
CA GLY A 53 2.74 0.27 -19.18
C GLY A 53 2.37 1.61 -18.51
N LYS A 54 3.31 2.49 -18.18
CA LYS A 54 3.04 3.81 -17.63
C LYS A 54 2.90 4.84 -18.74
N LEU A 55 1.84 5.65 -18.69
CA LEU A 55 1.52 6.69 -19.68
C LEU A 55 1.48 6.19 -21.14
N LEU A 56 1.19 4.92 -21.37
CA LEU A 56 1.08 4.34 -22.69
C LEU A 56 -0.36 3.90 -22.96
N PRO A 57 -0.83 3.94 -24.22
CA PRO A 57 -2.12 3.37 -24.59
C PRO A 57 -2.23 1.91 -24.12
N GLY A 58 -3.38 1.54 -23.54
CA GLY A 58 -3.58 0.20 -22.99
C GLY A 58 -3.00 -0.04 -21.59
N ALA A 59 -2.46 1.00 -20.94
CA ALA A 59 -2.05 0.91 -19.54
C ALA A 59 -3.26 0.52 -18.64
N ASP A 60 -3.09 -0.51 -17.82
CA ASP A 60 -4.13 -1.06 -16.96
C ASP A 60 -3.77 -0.83 -15.49
N LEU A 61 -4.76 -0.37 -14.71
CA LEU A 61 -4.63 -0.21 -13.26
C LEU A 61 -4.27 -1.51 -12.55
N ARG A 62 -4.67 -2.66 -13.09
CA ARG A 62 -4.30 -3.99 -12.57
C ARG A 62 -2.79 -4.25 -12.61
N ASN A 63 -2.08 -3.57 -13.50
CA ASN A 63 -0.61 -3.63 -13.61
C ASN A 63 0.08 -2.48 -12.86
N ALA A 64 -0.69 -1.61 -12.18
CA ALA A 64 -0.11 -0.61 -11.32
C ALA A 64 0.39 -1.28 -10.05
N TYR A 65 1.70 -1.18 -9.79
CA TYR A 65 2.20 -1.46 -8.46
C TYR A 65 1.63 -0.40 -7.52
N THR A 66 0.47 -0.69 -6.98
CA THR A 66 0.02 -0.06 -5.75
C THR A 66 0.58 -0.93 -4.64
N PRO A 67 1.33 -0.37 -3.71
CA PRO A 67 1.54 -1.03 -2.44
C PRO A 67 0.17 -1.05 -1.72
N SER A 68 -0.70 -1.93 -2.17
CA SER A 68 -1.91 -2.32 -1.47
C SER A 68 -1.52 -3.52 -0.62
N PHE A 69 -2.13 -3.63 0.55
CA PHE A 69 -2.03 -4.84 1.35
C PHE A 69 -2.86 -5.98 0.72
N GLU A 70 -3.48 -5.77 -0.43
CA GLU A 70 -4.12 -6.83 -1.21
C GLU A 70 -3.06 -7.59 -1.98
N LEU A 71 -2.96 -8.86 -1.64
CA LEU A 71 -2.18 -9.83 -2.37
C LEU A 71 -2.91 -10.13 -3.68
N LEU A 72 -2.20 -10.05 -4.79
CA LEU A 72 -2.77 -10.25 -6.13
C LEU A 72 -2.30 -11.60 -6.65
N GLY A 73 -3.25 -12.49 -6.99
CA GLY A 73 -2.98 -13.72 -7.70
C GLY A 73 -3.23 -15.01 -6.93
N ALA A 74 -2.74 -16.14 -7.44
CA ALA A 74 -2.97 -17.47 -6.86
C ALA A 74 -2.33 -17.63 -5.47
N GLU A 75 -1.27 -16.89 -5.18
CA GLU A 75 -0.59 -16.85 -3.90
C GLU A 75 -1.48 -16.27 -2.79
N SER A 76 -2.37 -15.34 -3.15
CA SER A 76 -3.32 -14.75 -2.21
C SER A 76 -4.29 -15.77 -1.63
N LEU A 77 -4.64 -16.81 -2.39
CA LEU A 77 -5.57 -17.85 -1.94
C LEU A 77 -5.03 -18.68 -0.77
N ILE A 78 -3.73 -18.94 -0.74
CA ILE A 78 -3.08 -19.67 0.35
C ILE A 78 -3.01 -18.78 1.59
N LEU A 79 -2.69 -17.51 1.42
CA LEU A 79 -2.62 -16.57 2.52
C LEU A 79 -3.99 -16.16 3.05
N GLU A 80 -5.00 -15.99 2.20
CA GLU A 80 -6.37 -15.69 2.60
C GLU A 80 -6.96 -16.72 3.56
N GLN A 81 -6.46 -17.97 3.51
CA GLN A 81 -6.86 -19.06 4.40
C GLN A 81 -5.92 -19.23 5.62
N SER A 82 -5.01 -18.32 5.85
CA SER A 82 -4.05 -18.36 6.95
C SER A 82 -4.30 -17.22 7.94
N ASP A 83 -3.86 -17.40 9.19
CA ASP A 83 -3.89 -16.35 10.22
C ASP A 83 -3.14 -15.08 9.76
N LEU A 84 -2.08 -15.23 8.97
CA LEU A 84 -1.35 -14.10 8.40
C LEU A 84 -2.19 -13.35 7.36
N GLY A 85 -3.00 -14.07 6.58
CA GLY A 85 -3.94 -13.48 5.65
C GLY A 85 -5.05 -12.69 6.35
N GLU A 86 -5.58 -13.20 7.45
CA GLU A 86 -6.55 -12.48 8.28
C GLU A 86 -5.95 -11.19 8.86
N ILE A 87 -4.71 -11.25 9.36
CA ILE A 87 -3.97 -10.08 9.84
C ILE A 87 -3.80 -9.06 8.70
N SER A 88 -3.39 -9.50 7.53
CA SER A 88 -3.25 -8.63 6.34
C SER A 88 -4.58 -7.99 5.94
N ALA A 89 -5.65 -8.78 5.88
CA ALA A 89 -6.99 -8.31 5.54
C ALA A 89 -7.52 -7.25 6.51
N SER A 90 -7.20 -7.36 7.80
CA SER A 90 -7.62 -6.40 8.83
C SER A 90 -7.02 -5.00 8.66
N VAL A 91 -5.93 -4.86 7.93
CA VAL A 91 -5.22 -3.59 7.74
C VAL A 91 -5.22 -3.06 6.30
N LYS A 92 -5.73 -3.85 5.34
CA LYS A 92 -5.65 -3.54 3.90
C LYS A 92 -6.25 -2.18 3.51
N ASP A 93 -7.33 -1.77 4.15
CA ASP A 93 -8.04 -0.53 3.85
C ASP A 93 -7.38 0.73 4.43
N CYS A 94 -6.21 0.61 5.03
CA CYS A 94 -5.51 1.71 5.66
C CYS A 94 -5.16 2.83 4.67
N LEU A 95 -5.76 4.00 4.85
CA LEU A 95 -5.52 5.20 4.03
C LEU A 95 -4.17 5.87 4.29
N ARG A 96 -3.36 5.36 5.22
CA ARG A 96 -2.06 5.93 5.62
C ARG A 96 -2.11 7.39 6.07
N CYS A 97 -3.29 7.91 6.40
CA CYS A 97 -3.54 9.31 6.73
C CYS A 97 -2.89 9.78 8.04
N GLY A 98 -2.53 8.87 8.95
CA GLY A 98 -1.83 9.18 10.21
C GLY A 98 -2.71 9.76 11.33
N LYS A 99 -4.03 9.85 11.18
CA LYS A 99 -4.95 10.37 12.23
C LYS A 99 -4.89 9.59 13.54
N CYS A 100 -4.45 8.33 13.49
CA CYS A 100 -4.25 7.48 14.66
C CYS A 100 -3.01 7.84 15.50
N LYS A 101 -2.07 8.62 14.96
CA LYS A 101 -0.81 8.95 15.66
C LYS A 101 -1.01 9.73 16.96
N PRO A 102 -1.78 10.85 16.97
CA PRO A 102 -1.90 11.68 18.16
C PRO A 102 -2.57 10.98 19.36
N VAL A 103 -3.39 9.96 19.09
CA VAL A 103 -4.14 9.25 20.16
C VAL A 103 -3.42 8.00 20.66
N CYS A 104 -2.35 7.58 20.00
CA CYS A 104 -1.61 6.38 20.35
C CYS A 104 -0.79 6.57 21.63
N SER A 105 -0.98 5.69 22.60
CA SER A 105 -0.29 5.73 23.90
C SER A 105 1.23 5.50 23.78
N THR A 106 1.67 4.79 22.72
CA THR A 106 3.08 4.47 22.47
C THR A 106 3.72 5.36 21.42
N HIS A 107 2.97 6.33 20.86
CA HIS A 107 3.53 7.23 19.85
C HIS A 107 4.45 8.28 20.47
N VAL A 108 5.72 8.25 20.08
CA VAL A 108 6.71 9.27 20.43
C VAL A 108 7.11 10.00 19.16
N PRO A 109 6.77 11.29 19.02
CA PRO A 109 7.20 12.09 17.87
C PRO A 109 8.73 12.07 17.72
N ARG A 110 9.23 11.87 16.51
CA ARG A 110 10.67 11.81 16.19
C ARG A 110 11.45 10.63 16.78
N ALA A 111 10.77 9.70 17.47
CA ALA A 111 11.35 8.42 17.84
C ALA A 111 11.22 7.39 16.72
N ASN A 112 11.39 6.12 17.02
CA ASN A 112 11.29 5.04 16.05
C ASN A 112 9.96 5.09 15.29
N LEU A 113 10.00 4.88 13.97
CA LEU A 113 8.85 4.85 13.09
C LEU A 113 7.80 3.80 13.48
N LEU A 114 8.20 2.73 14.17
CA LEU A 114 7.29 1.68 14.67
C LEU A 114 6.36 2.15 15.77
N TYR A 115 6.65 3.27 16.45
CA TYR A 115 5.82 3.79 17.55
C TYR A 115 4.59 4.57 17.09
N SER A 116 3.87 4.09 16.10
CA SER A 116 2.55 4.62 15.77
C SER A 116 1.70 3.56 15.04
N PRO A 117 0.37 3.56 15.21
CA PRO A 117 -0.47 2.55 14.56
C PRO A 117 -0.30 2.55 13.03
N ARG A 118 -0.29 3.72 12.39
CA ARG A 118 -0.07 3.83 10.95
C ARG A 118 1.22 3.17 10.49
N ASN A 119 2.33 3.37 11.20
CA ASN A 119 3.61 2.80 10.80
C ASN A 119 3.70 1.30 11.10
N LYS A 120 3.06 0.86 12.20
CA LYS A 120 2.91 -0.57 12.50
C LYS A 120 2.11 -1.29 11.40
N ILE A 121 1.04 -0.69 10.91
CA ILE A 121 0.27 -1.20 9.76
C ILE A 121 1.14 -1.34 8.51
N LEU A 122 1.99 -0.34 8.22
CA LEU A 122 2.96 -0.44 7.12
C LEU A 122 3.96 -1.58 7.35
N GLY A 123 4.44 -1.75 8.59
CA GLY A 123 5.32 -2.85 8.97
C GLY A 123 4.67 -4.22 8.75
N VAL A 124 3.41 -4.38 9.14
CA VAL A 124 2.63 -5.61 8.88
C VAL A 124 2.56 -5.92 7.39
N GLY A 125 2.22 -4.93 6.56
CA GLY A 125 2.16 -5.13 5.11
C GLY A 125 3.50 -5.55 4.51
N LEU A 126 4.60 -4.88 4.89
CA LEU A 126 5.93 -5.23 4.40
C LEU A 126 6.37 -6.63 4.83
N LEU A 127 6.07 -7.03 6.07
CA LEU A 127 6.39 -8.36 6.57
C LEU A 127 5.56 -9.44 5.87
N THR A 128 4.28 -9.18 5.61
CA THR A 128 3.44 -10.09 4.82
C THR A 128 4.00 -10.28 3.41
N GLU A 129 4.40 -9.20 2.74
CA GLU A 129 5.06 -9.29 1.43
C GLU A 129 6.39 -10.08 1.50
N ALA A 130 7.16 -9.91 2.57
CA ALA A 130 8.41 -10.63 2.75
C ALA A 130 8.19 -12.14 2.95
N PHE A 131 7.23 -12.54 3.77
CA PHE A 131 6.84 -13.95 3.94
C PHE A 131 6.42 -14.58 2.61
N LEU A 132 5.58 -13.88 1.84
CA LEU A 132 5.16 -14.35 0.52
C LEU A 132 6.32 -14.54 -0.45
N TYR A 133 7.21 -13.55 -0.51
CA TYR A 133 8.37 -13.61 -1.39
C TYR A 133 9.28 -14.79 -1.05
N GLU A 134 9.51 -15.05 0.23
CA GLU A 134 10.35 -16.17 0.67
C GLU A 134 9.68 -17.51 0.37
N GLU A 135 8.36 -17.62 0.56
CA GLU A 135 7.62 -18.83 0.22
C GLU A 135 7.66 -19.12 -1.28
N GLN A 136 7.41 -18.11 -2.12
CA GLN A 136 7.46 -18.24 -3.58
C GLN A 136 8.86 -18.61 -4.09
N THR A 137 9.90 -18.08 -3.50
CA THR A 137 11.28 -18.37 -3.91
C THR A 137 11.82 -19.68 -3.36
N ARG A 138 11.04 -20.43 -2.58
CA ARG A 138 11.42 -21.70 -1.93
C ARG A 138 12.70 -21.62 -1.09
N ARG A 139 13.03 -20.44 -0.60
CA ARG A 139 14.20 -20.23 0.28
C ARG A 139 13.93 -20.57 1.74
N GLY A 140 12.66 -20.88 2.06
CA GLY A 140 12.19 -20.98 3.43
C GLY A 140 11.97 -19.62 4.08
N VAL A 141 11.09 -19.59 5.08
CA VAL A 141 10.73 -18.35 5.78
C VAL A 141 11.82 -18.00 6.80
N SER A 142 12.32 -16.78 6.77
CA SER A 142 13.36 -16.31 7.69
C SER A 142 12.79 -16.15 9.11
N LEU A 143 13.46 -16.71 10.10
CA LEU A 143 13.12 -16.51 11.53
C LEU A 143 13.15 -15.03 11.92
N LYS A 144 13.97 -14.24 11.26
CA LYS A 144 14.06 -12.79 11.49
C LYS A 144 12.74 -12.07 11.27
N HIS A 145 11.92 -12.49 10.31
CA HIS A 145 10.62 -11.86 10.05
C HIS A 145 9.61 -12.12 11.17
N PHE A 146 9.71 -13.25 11.85
CA PHE A 146 8.91 -13.51 13.06
C PHE A 146 9.35 -12.61 14.23
N ASP A 147 10.63 -12.39 14.39
CA ASP A 147 11.14 -11.44 15.42
C ASP A 147 10.68 -10.03 15.12
N GLU A 148 10.76 -9.59 13.85
CA GLU A 148 10.28 -8.27 13.41
C GLU A 148 8.76 -8.11 13.59
N LEU A 149 7.97 -9.16 13.33
CA LEU A 149 6.53 -9.14 13.56
C LEU A 149 6.20 -9.08 15.06
N THR A 150 6.96 -9.80 15.89
CA THR A 150 6.88 -9.74 17.35
C THR A 150 7.13 -8.31 17.84
N ASP A 151 8.16 -7.67 17.32
CA ASP A 151 8.53 -6.29 17.69
C ASP A 151 7.38 -5.31 17.36
N VAL A 152 6.77 -5.44 16.18
CA VAL A 152 5.60 -4.63 15.80
C VAL A 152 4.41 -4.88 16.74
N ALA A 153 4.14 -6.13 17.10
CA ALA A 153 3.03 -6.51 17.96
C ALA A 153 3.22 -6.01 19.39
N ASP A 154 4.41 -6.17 19.95
CA ASP A 154 4.71 -5.87 21.37
C ASP A 154 4.76 -4.38 21.68
N HIS A 155 5.02 -3.55 20.66
CA HIS A 155 4.94 -2.09 20.81
C HIS A 155 3.50 -1.55 20.89
N CYS A 156 2.48 -2.40 20.96
CA CYS A 156 1.08 -2.00 21.12
C CYS A 156 0.60 -2.32 22.54
N THR A 157 0.02 -1.33 23.20
CA THR A 157 -0.60 -1.50 24.54
C THR A 157 -2.05 -1.98 24.51
N VAL A 158 -2.57 -2.30 23.31
CA VAL A 158 -3.96 -2.77 23.13
C VAL A 158 -4.99 -1.81 23.75
N CYS A 159 -4.77 -0.51 23.63
CA CYS A 159 -5.62 0.51 24.23
C CYS A 159 -6.81 0.94 23.36
N HIS A 160 -6.93 0.43 22.14
CA HIS A 160 -8.01 0.64 21.16
C HIS A 160 -8.28 2.11 20.76
N LYS A 161 -7.49 3.07 21.23
CA LYS A 161 -7.71 4.50 20.96
C LYS A 161 -7.53 4.88 19.48
N CYS A 162 -6.80 4.08 18.71
CA CYS A 162 -6.52 4.36 17.30
C CYS A 162 -7.71 4.16 16.37
N GLU A 163 -8.70 3.35 16.75
CA GLU A 163 -9.92 3.12 15.98
C GLU A 163 -10.77 4.37 15.83
N ASN A 164 -10.94 5.11 16.92
CA ASN A 164 -11.87 6.25 16.95
C ASN A 164 -11.60 7.32 15.87
N PRO A 165 -10.36 7.83 15.68
CA PRO A 165 -10.06 8.79 14.64
C PRO A 165 -9.87 8.15 13.25
N CYS A 166 -9.88 6.83 13.15
CA CYS A 166 -9.65 6.12 11.89
C CYS A 166 -10.88 6.22 10.97
N PRO A 167 -10.76 6.78 9.74
CA PRO A 167 -11.90 6.91 8.84
C PRO A 167 -12.41 5.58 8.30
N VAL A 168 -11.59 4.53 8.34
CA VAL A 168 -11.90 3.16 7.90
C VAL A 168 -11.99 2.18 9.08
N LYS A 169 -12.03 2.69 10.31
CA LYS A 169 -12.29 1.91 11.53
C LYS A 169 -11.32 0.75 11.79
N ILE A 170 -10.05 0.94 11.45
CA ILE A 170 -9.02 -0.04 11.81
C ILE A 170 -8.63 0.16 13.27
N ASP A 171 -8.78 -0.89 14.07
CA ASP A 171 -8.25 -0.99 15.41
C ASP A 171 -6.96 -1.80 15.43
N PHE A 172 -5.84 -1.11 15.60
CA PHE A 172 -4.54 -1.80 15.68
C PHE A 172 -4.37 -2.59 16.98
N GLY A 173 -5.19 -2.37 17.97
CA GLY A 173 -5.22 -3.19 19.19
C GLY A 173 -5.59 -4.64 18.86
N ASP A 174 -6.68 -4.83 18.12
CA ASP A 174 -7.12 -6.16 17.67
C ASP A 174 -6.11 -6.82 16.75
N VAL A 175 -5.55 -6.07 15.79
CA VAL A 175 -4.47 -6.53 14.92
C VAL A 175 -3.27 -7.04 15.73
N SER A 176 -2.87 -6.31 16.77
CA SER A 176 -1.77 -6.69 17.65
C SER A 176 -2.07 -7.99 18.42
N VAL A 177 -3.30 -8.17 18.88
CA VAL A 177 -3.73 -9.41 19.54
C VAL A 177 -3.67 -10.58 18.56
N ALA A 178 -4.17 -10.41 17.33
CA ALA A 178 -4.10 -11.43 16.29
C ALA A 178 -2.64 -11.81 15.97
N MET A 179 -1.75 -10.81 15.81
CA MET A 179 -0.32 -11.09 15.61
C MET A 179 0.30 -11.88 16.76
N ARG A 180 0.02 -11.52 18.00
CA ARG A 180 0.53 -12.24 19.19
C ARG A 180 0.02 -13.67 19.26
N ASN A 181 -1.22 -13.92 18.81
CA ASN A 181 -1.76 -15.27 18.76
C ASN A 181 -1.09 -16.09 17.65
N PHE A 182 -0.83 -15.51 16.50
CA PHE A 182 -0.11 -16.14 15.39
C PHE A 182 1.34 -16.51 15.77
N LEU A 183 1.99 -15.72 16.62
CA LEU A 183 3.39 -15.88 17.03
C LEU A 183 3.59 -16.88 18.19
N ARG A 184 2.53 -17.44 18.77
CA ARG A 184 2.58 -18.43 19.87
C ARG A 184 2.62 -19.85 19.38
#